data_6889931970dbf36306c4b80a91cd52f0
#
_entry.id   6889931970dbf36306c4b80a91cd52f0
#
_cell.length_a   1.000
_cell.length_b   1.000
_cell.length_c   1.000
_cell.angle_alpha   90.00
_cell.angle_beta   90.00
_cell.angle_gamma   90.00
#
_symmetry.space_group_name_H-M   'P 1'
#
loop_
_entity.id
_entity.type
_entity.pdbx_description
1 polymer ?
#
loop_
_entity_poly.entity_id
_entity_poly.type
_entity_poly.pdbx_seq_one_letter_code
_entity_poly.pdbx_strand_id
1 'polypeptide(L)'
;MRFVCGAVLLLSMGCASTVTRLDGEFPAPIGPARDACEQQGWLVVAPTRVQFIEKTGQKSTPRDDAVALYRVGDKHPEPITDHAESMRRDIPSVDDHVARARNYDTKTYASAGLGAAGLIAIGVGVGLFVSSFKTETTMTASGMPDEKQKIDGTAAGLGGGLVLAGFGLGIAGLAVNPGQAERSKAEAARYAFLPPQDSRDHVVTWTQSYNQAVRERCSRPTP
;
A
#
# COMPACT_ATOMS: atom_id res chain seq x y z
N MET A 1 -6.06 -16.71 29.15
CA MET A 1 -6.15 -16.49 27.69
C MET A 1 -6.57 -15.05 27.37
N ARG A 2 -5.72 -14.05 27.60
CA ARG A 2 -6.06 -12.61 27.40
C ARG A 2 -4.84 -11.75 26.99
N PHE A 3 -3.94 -12.24 26.12
CA PHE A 3 -2.72 -11.49 25.72
C PHE A 3 -2.45 -11.40 24.21
N VAL A 4 -3.43 -11.65 23.33
CA VAL A 4 -3.20 -11.63 21.87
C VAL A 4 -3.79 -10.39 21.18
N CYS A 5 -4.55 -9.53 21.85
CA CYS A 5 -5.20 -8.37 21.20
C CYS A 5 -4.37 -7.08 21.14
N GLY A 6 -3.13 -7.06 21.66
CA GLY A 6 -2.36 -5.81 21.78
C GLY A 6 -1.47 -5.43 20.59
N ALA A 7 -1.18 -6.34 19.67
CA ALA A 7 -0.10 -6.14 18.68
C ALA A 7 -0.57 -5.58 17.32
N VAL A 8 -1.87 -5.49 17.04
CA VAL A 8 -2.40 -5.06 15.73
C VAL A 8 -2.67 -3.55 15.65
N LEU A 9 -2.67 -2.84 16.77
CA LEU A 9 -3.11 -1.43 16.87
C LEU A 9 -2.02 -0.38 16.62
N LEU A 10 -0.77 -0.76 16.35
CA LEU A 10 0.34 0.20 16.14
C LEU A 10 0.62 0.56 14.69
N LEU A 11 -0.14 0.07 13.72
CA LEU A 11 0.07 0.32 12.28
C LEU A 11 -0.75 1.50 11.71
N SER A 12 -1.54 2.19 12.53
CA SER A 12 -2.36 3.32 12.08
C SER A 12 -1.78 4.70 12.45
N MET A 13 -0.48 4.81 12.64
CA MET A 13 0.12 6.13 12.87
C MET A 13 0.22 6.91 11.56
N GLY A 14 -0.73 7.82 11.41
CA GLY A 14 -0.59 9.08 10.68
C GLY A 14 -0.39 8.95 9.18
N CYS A 15 -1.47 8.73 8.43
CA CYS A 15 -1.54 9.15 7.03
C CYS A 15 -1.58 10.68 6.95
N ALA A 16 -0.46 11.35 7.19
CA ALA A 16 -0.30 12.69 6.67
C ALA A 16 -0.17 12.52 5.15
N SER A 17 -1.23 12.86 4.41
CA SER A 17 -1.20 12.85 2.95
C SER A 17 0.05 13.57 2.47
N THR A 18 0.87 12.90 1.66
CA THR A 18 2.04 13.51 1.02
C THR A 18 1.64 14.40 -0.14
N VAL A 19 0.36 14.33 -0.56
CA VAL A 19 -0.21 15.07 -1.68
C VAL A 19 -1.44 15.82 -1.16
N THR A 20 -1.40 17.15 -1.25
CA THR A 20 -2.47 18.02 -0.75
C THR A 20 -2.88 19.01 -1.83
N ARG A 21 -4.18 19.09 -2.13
CA ARG A 21 -4.72 20.10 -3.06
C ARG A 21 -4.48 21.50 -2.51
N LEU A 22 -4.02 22.41 -3.36
CA LEU A 22 -3.96 23.83 -3.11
C LEU A 22 -5.21 24.50 -3.68
N ASP A 23 -5.49 25.70 -3.21
CA ASP A 23 -6.58 26.49 -3.77
C ASP A 23 -6.24 26.93 -5.20
N GLY A 24 -7.25 26.86 -6.05
CA GLY A 24 -7.16 27.20 -7.46
C GLY A 24 -7.32 25.98 -8.38
N GLU A 25 -7.71 26.28 -9.59
CA GLU A 25 -7.81 25.30 -10.69
C GLU A 25 -7.13 25.91 -11.92
N PHE A 26 -6.46 25.10 -12.69
CA PHE A 26 -6.01 25.52 -14.01
C PHE A 26 -7.22 25.59 -14.93
N PRO A 27 -7.20 26.47 -15.96
CA PRO A 27 -8.34 26.69 -16.81
C PRO A 27 -8.97 25.38 -17.23
N ALA A 28 -10.25 25.21 -16.88
CA ALA A 28 -11.02 24.06 -17.32
C ALA A 28 -11.14 24.14 -18.84
N PRO A 29 -10.76 23.09 -19.53
CA PRO A 29 -10.44 23.20 -20.95
C PRO A 29 -11.63 23.39 -21.88
N ILE A 30 -12.83 23.00 -21.51
CA ILE A 30 -14.00 22.99 -22.41
C ILE A 30 -15.25 23.52 -21.69
N GLY A 31 -15.06 24.47 -20.78
CA GLY A 31 -16.16 25.01 -19.99
C GLY A 31 -16.63 24.05 -18.88
N PRO A 32 -17.63 24.44 -18.09
CA PRO A 32 -18.11 23.63 -16.98
C PRO A 32 -18.84 22.37 -17.47
N ALA A 33 -18.80 21.30 -16.68
CA ALA A 33 -19.63 20.12 -16.86
C ALA A 33 -21.11 20.52 -16.80
N ARG A 34 -21.92 19.99 -17.74
CA ARG A 34 -23.30 20.45 -17.94
C ARG A 34 -24.34 19.62 -17.20
N ASP A 35 -24.13 18.32 -17.09
CA ASP A 35 -25.07 17.40 -16.50
C ASP A 35 -24.43 16.43 -15.50
N ALA A 36 -25.23 15.60 -14.86
CA ALA A 36 -24.76 14.65 -13.84
C ALA A 36 -23.78 13.60 -14.42
N CYS A 37 -23.96 13.18 -15.69
CA CYS A 37 -23.07 12.25 -16.36
C CYS A 37 -21.69 12.89 -16.59
N GLU A 38 -21.67 14.10 -17.11
CA GLU A 38 -20.42 14.83 -17.30
C GLU A 38 -19.73 15.07 -15.96
N GLN A 39 -20.46 15.50 -14.92
CA GLN A 39 -19.90 15.77 -13.60
C GLN A 39 -19.21 14.57 -12.98
N GLN A 40 -19.77 13.37 -13.12
CA GLN A 40 -19.17 12.13 -12.61
C GLN A 40 -17.86 11.76 -13.31
N GLY A 41 -17.74 12.06 -14.59
CA GLY A 41 -16.53 11.74 -15.36
C GLY A 41 -15.53 12.89 -15.50
N TRP A 42 -15.90 14.11 -15.12
CA TRP A 42 -15.11 15.30 -15.40
C TRP A 42 -13.89 15.42 -14.51
N LEU A 43 -12.73 15.65 -15.11
CA LEU A 43 -11.49 15.86 -14.42
C LEU A 43 -11.07 17.33 -14.49
N VAL A 44 -10.51 17.83 -13.40
CA VAL A 44 -9.86 19.13 -13.29
C VAL A 44 -8.42 18.97 -12.89
N VAL A 45 -7.57 19.84 -13.40
CA VAL A 45 -6.14 19.90 -13.01
C VAL A 45 -6.02 21.00 -11.95
N ALA A 46 -5.54 20.63 -10.78
CA ALA A 46 -5.35 21.60 -9.70
C ALA A 46 -3.90 21.64 -9.22
N PRO A 47 -3.43 22.82 -8.77
CA PRO A 47 -2.13 22.93 -8.13
C PRO A 47 -2.13 22.10 -6.86
N THR A 48 -1.01 21.44 -6.61
CA THR A 48 -0.92 20.45 -5.55
C THR A 48 0.41 20.57 -4.82
N ARG A 49 0.35 20.58 -3.50
CA ARG A 49 1.52 20.49 -2.63
C ARG A 49 1.94 19.06 -2.45
N VAL A 50 3.21 18.76 -2.71
CA VAL A 50 3.81 17.46 -2.47
C VAL A 50 4.92 17.59 -1.44
N GLN A 51 4.87 16.73 -0.41
CA GLN A 51 5.88 16.68 0.62
C GLN A 51 6.38 15.24 0.79
N PHE A 52 7.67 15.04 0.61
CA PHE A 52 8.30 13.74 0.80
C PHE A 52 8.72 13.53 2.25
N ILE A 53 8.81 12.26 2.64
CA ILE A 53 9.44 11.85 3.88
C ILE A 53 10.86 11.38 3.53
N GLU A 54 11.86 11.93 4.18
CA GLU A 54 13.24 11.53 3.99
C GLU A 54 13.56 10.22 4.73
N LYS A 55 14.70 9.59 4.42
CA LYS A 55 15.14 8.35 5.08
C LYS A 55 15.27 8.49 6.60
N THR A 56 15.52 9.70 7.09
CA THR A 56 15.60 10.03 8.51
C THR A 56 14.23 10.18 9.19
N GLY A 57 13.12 10.06 8.44
CA GLY A 57 11.78 10.31 8.94
C GLY A 57 11.38 11.78 9.00
N GLN A 58 12.28 12.70 8.63
CA GLN A 58 11.99 14.12 8.54
C GLN A 58 11.23 14.42 7.25
N LYS A 59 10.36 15.43 7.31
CA LYS A 59 9.67 15.92 6.12
C LYS A 59 10.59 16.83 5.32
N SER A 60 10.63 16.62 4.01
CA SER A 60 11.31 17.54 3.10
C SER A 60 10.61 18.90 3.03
N THR A 61 11.27 19.88 2.43
CA THR A 61 10.60 21.12 2.03
C THR A 61 9.46 20.79 1.08
N PRO A 62 8.23 21.29 1.32
CA PRO A 62 7.12 21.05 0.43
C PRO A 62 7.35 21.70 -0.94
N ARG A 63 6.87 21.03 -1.98
CA ARG A 63 6.87 21.53 -3.36
C ARG A 63 5.44 21.86 -3.76
N ASP A 64 5.23 23.10 -4.17
CA ASP A 64 3.91 23.63 -4.58
C ASP A 64 3.79 23.78 -6.11
N ASP A 65 4.81 23.30 -6.85
CA ASP A 65 4.86 23.34 -8.32
C ASP A 65 4.24 22.09 -8.98
N ALA A 66 3.76 21.14 -8.18
CA ALA A 66 3.11 19.93 -8.65
C ALA A 66 1.67 20.20 -9.10
N VAL A 67 1.16 19.32 -9.95
CA VAL A 67 -0.26 19.29 -10.36
C VAL A 67 -0.82 17.88 -10.18
N ALA A 68 -2.11 17.78 -9.90
CA ALA A 68 -2.82 16.53 -9.81
C ALA A 68 -4.20 16.62 -10.45
N LEU A 69 -4.77 15.47 -10.76
CA LEU A 69 -6.11 15.33 -11.31
C LEU A 69 -7.11 15.17 -10.17
N TYR A 70 -8.24 15.83 -10.29
CA TYR A 70 -9.35 15.71 -9.34
C TYR A 70 -10.65 15.56 -10.10
N ARG A 71 -11.58 14.79 -9.56
CA ARG A 71 -12.97 14.89 -10.01
C ARG A 71 -13.59 16.17 -9.49
N VAL A 72 -14.55 16.68 -10.21
CA VAL A 72 -15.29 17.88 -9.79
C VAL A 72 -15.93 17.62 -8.43
N GLY A 73 -15.61 18.47 -7.46
CA GLY A 73 -16.11 18.37 -6.09
C GLY A 73 -15.27 17.52 -5.14
N ASP A 74 -14.32 16.71 -5.62
CA ASP A 74 -13.48 15.89 -4.79
C ASP A 74 -12.27 16.64 -4.23
N LYS A 75 -11.95 16.33 -2.98
CA LYS A 75 -10.73 16.83 -2.30
C LYS A 75 -9.54 15.90 -2.47
N HIS A 76 -9.79 14.65 -2.88
CA HIS A 76 -8.77 13.64 -3.09
C HIS A 76 -8.38 13.57 -4.57
N PRO A 77 -7.08 13.49 -4.87
CA PRO A 77 -6.63 13.36 -6.24
C PRO A 77 -6.99 11.99 -6.82
N GLU A 78 -7.26 11.97 -8.12
CA GLU A 78 -7.44 10.72 -8.88
C GLU A 78 -6.10 10.05 -9.11
N PRO A 79 -6.03 8.71 -9.01
CA PRO A 79 -4.80 7.99 -9.30
C PRO A 79 -4.42 8.09 -10.79
N ILE A 80 -3.18 8.46 -11.06
CA ILE A 80 -2.61 8.47 -12.42
C ILE A 80 -2.68 7.07 -13.05
N THR A 81 -2.52 6.02 -12.23
CA THR A 81 -2.58 4.62 -12.66
C THR A 81 -3.90 4.25 -13.33
N ASP A 82 -5.01 4.86 -12.92
CA ASP A 82 -6.34 4.56 -13.43
C ASP A 82 -6.56 5.12 -14.84
N HIS A 83 -5.76 6.11 -15.22
CA HIS A 83 -5.81 6.78 -16.51
C HIS A 83 -4.58 6.51 -17.39
N ALA A 84 -3.61 5.73 -16.89
CA ALA A 84 -2.30 5.56 -17.49
C ALA A 84 -2.34 5.13 -18.97
N GLU A 85 -3.23 4.22 -19.33
CA GLU A 85 -3.33 3.73 -20.71
C GLU A 85 -3.69 4.85 -21.70
N SER A 86 -4.63 5.71 -21.33
CA SER A 86 -5.02 6.85 -22.17
C SER A 86 -3.99 7.98 -22.18
N MET A 87 -3.19 8.09 -21.11
CA MET A 87 -2.17 9.12 -20.95
C MET A 87 -0.86 8.84 -21.69
N ARG A 88 -0.52 7.57 -21.90
CA ARG A 88 0.79 7.15 -22.42
C ARG A 88 1.23 7.86 -23.69
N ARG A 89 0.28 8.21 -24.55
CA ARG A 89 0.57 8.90 -25.80
C ARG A 89 0.97 10.36 -25.61
N ASP A 90 0.36 11.01 -24.63
CA ASP A 90 0.42 12.47 -24.46
C ASP A 90 1.36 12.88 -23.32
N ILE A 91 1.64 11.97 -22.38
CA ILE A 91 2.47 12.21 -21.18
C ILE A 91 3.52 11.09 -21.08
N PRO A 92 4.74 11.30 -21.58
CA PRO A 92 5.79 10.27 -21.63
C PRO A 92 6.22 9.71 -20.28
N SER A 93 6.11 10.51 -19.20
CA SER A 93 6.48 10.12 -17.84
C SER A 93 5.52 9.16 -17.14
N VAL A 94 4.33 8.92 -17.72
CA VAL A 94 3.28 8.10 -17.09
C VAL A 94 3.77 6.69 -16.75
N ASP A 95 4.57 6.07 -17.60
CA ASP A 95 5.08 4.73 -17.32
C ASP A 95 6.01 4.70 -16.10
N ASP A 96 6.78 5.77 -15.86
CA ASP A 96 7.59 5.90 -14.64
C ASP A 96 6.72 6.03 -13.38
N HIS A 97 5.61 6.76 -13.46
CA HIS A 97 4.62 6.88 -12.38
C HIS A 97 4.02 5.53 -12.03
N VAL A 98 3.56 4.80 -13.05
CA VAL A 98 2.98 3.45 -12.89
C VAL A 98 4.01 2.47 -12.33
N ALA A 99 5.24 2.49 -12.85
CA ALA A 99 6.30 1.59 -12.41
C ALA A 99 6.66 1.83 -10.92
N ARG A 100 6.76 3.09 -10.49
CA ARG A 100 7.04 3.43 -9.08
C ARG A 100 5.92 3.01 -8.15
N ALA A 101 4.67 3.30 -8.51
CA ALA A 101 3.51 2.89 -7.73
C ALA A 101 3.44 1.37 -7.60
N ARG A 102 3.57 0.63 -8.72
CA ARG A 102 3.54 -0.83 -8.76
C ARG A 102 4.69 -1.48 -7.98
N ASN A 103 5.90 -0.92 -8.09
CA ASN A 103 7.06 -1.45 -7.34
C ASN A 103 6.84 -1.35 -5.82
N TYR A 104 6.29 -0.22 -5.36
CA TYR A 104 5.93 -0.04 -3.96
C TYR A 104 4.87 -1.07 -3.51
N ASP A 105 3.80 -1.24 -4.29
CA ASP A 105 2.74 -2.19 -3.98
C ASP A 105 3.29 -3.63 -3.91
N THR A 106 4.12 -4.02 -4.89
CA THR A 106 4.76 -5.34 -4.92
C THR A 106 5.61 -5.58 -3.67
N LYS A 107 6.44 -4.62 -3.26
CA LYS A 107 7.25 -4.72 -2.03
C LYS A 107 6.38 -4.83 -0.78
N THR A 108 5.30 -4.04 -0.72
CA THR A 108 4.36 -4.06 0.41
C THR A 108 3.66 -5.40 0.53
N TYR A 109 3.16 -5.96 -0.58
CA TYR A 109 2.54 -7.29 -0.58
C TYR A 109 3.53 -8.40 -0.24
N ALA A 110 4.76 -8.33 -0.77
CA ALA A 110 5.81 -9.29 -0.45
C ALA A 110 6.16 -9.26 1.04
N SER A 111 6.33 -8.06 1.61
CA SER A 111 6.60 -7.88 3.04
C SER A 111 5.46 -8.45 3.90
N ALA A 112 4.21 -8.10 3.57
CA ALA A 112 3.04 -8.61 4.28
C ALA A 112 2.91 -10.14 4.19
N GLY A 113 3.15 -10.70 3.00
CA GLY A 113 3.12 -12.15 2.77
C GLY A 113 4.19 -12.89 3.59
N LEU A 114 5.42 -12.39 3.59
CA LEU A 114 6.51 -12.96 4.39
C LEU A 114 6.22 -12.86 5.90
N GLY A 115 5.70 -11.73 6.35
CA GLY A 115 5.31 -11.55 7.75
C GLY A 115 4.20 -12.52 8.18
N ALA A 116 3.15 -12.67 7.37
CA ALA A 116 2.06 -13.61 7.63
C ALA A 116 2.56 -15.07 7.66
N ALA A 117 3.37 -15.48 6.67
CA ALA A 117 3.95 -16.81 6.61
C ALA A 117 4.85 -17.09 7.85
N GLY A 118 5.63 -16.08 8.27
CA GLY A 118 6.44 -16.14 9.48
C GLY A 118 5.61 -16.40 10.74
N LEU A 119 4.52 -15.65 10.92
CA LEU A 119 3.61 -15.82 12.06
C LEU A 119 2.93 -17.20 12.08
N ILE A 120 2.50 -17.70 10.91
CA ILE A 120 1.91 -19.04 10.79
C ILE A 120 2.94 -20.10 11.17
N ALA A 121 4.19 -20.00 10.64
CA ALA A 121 5.25 -20.95 10.93
C ALA A 121 5.60 -20.96 12.45
N ILE A 122 5.67 -19.80 13.10
CA ILE A 122 5.88 -19.69 14.55
C ILE A 122 4.72 -20.35 15.30
N GLY A 123 3.47 -20.06 14.94
CA GLY A 123 2.29 -20.62 15.59
C GLY A 123 2.25 -22.14 15.53
N VAL A 124 2.46 -22.71 14.33
CA VAL A 124 2.52 -24.16 14.12
C VAL A 124 3.71 -24.75 14.85
N GLY A 125 4.88 -24.12 14.78
CA GLY A 125 6.10 -24.56 15.46
C GLY A 125 5.96 -24.64 16.96
N VAL A 126 5.38 -23.60 17.57
CA VAL A 126 5.07 -23.58 19.03
C VAL A 126 4.08 -24.68 19.38
N GLY A 127 3.02 -24.87 18.58
CA GLY A 127 2.06 -25.94 18.81
C GLY A 127 2.68 -27.33 18.78
N LEU A 128 3.53 -27.64 17.79
CA LEU A 128 4.28 -28.88 17.71
C LEU A 128 5.26 -29.06 18.87
N PHE A 129 5.97 -27.99 19.23
CA PHE A 129 6.91 -28.04 20.34
C PHE A 129 6.20 -28.33 21.66
N VAL A 130 5.09 -27.66 21.96
CA VAL A 130 4.30 -27.91 23.15
C VAL A 130 3.72 -29.33 23.15
N SER A 131 3.23 -29.80 22.02
CA SER A 131 2.68 -31.16 21.90
C SER A 131 3.73 -32.28 22.01
N SER A 132 5.03 -31.95 21.90
CA SER A 132 6.12 -32.90 22.07
C SER A 132 6.33 -33.37 23.51
N PHE A 133 5.81 -32.62 24.47
CA PHE A 133 5.87 -32.99 25.90
C PHE A 133 4.72 -33.96 26.22
N LYS A 134 5.08 -35.24 26.45
CA LYS A 134 4.14 -36.29 26.83
C LYS A 134 4.40 -36.67 28.29
N THR A 135 3.35 -36.80 29.08
CA THR A 135 3.41 -37.37 30.42
C THR A 135 3.08 -38.83 30.35
N GLU A 136 4.04 -39.72 30.63
CA GLU A 136 3.80 -41.17 30.80
C GLU A 136 3.64 -41.46 32.27
N THR A 137 2.45 -41.91 32.66
CA THR A 137 2.19 -42.35 34.03
C THR A 137 2.47 -43.85 34.10
N THR A 138 3.49 -44.26 34.79
CA THR A 138 3.79 -45.66 35.06
C THR A 138 3.48 -46.00 36.52
N MET A 139 2.91 -47.18 36.76
CA MET A 139 2.67 -47.65 38.13
C MET A 139 3.98 -48.26 38.67
N THR A 140 4.44 -47.77 39.80
CA THR A 140 5.57 -48.41 40.50
C THR A 140 5.12 -49.72 41.12
N ALA A 141 6.09 -50.58 41.47
CA ALA A 141 5.83 -51.87 42.16
C ALA A 141 5.09 -51.70 43.49
N SER A 142 5.12 -50.48 44.09
CA SER A 142 4.37 -50.09 45.29
C SER A 142 2.96 -49.57 45.02
N GLY A 143 2.51 -49.59 43.75
CA GLY A 143 1.16 -49.09 43.38
C GLY A 143 1.02 -47.58 43.32
N MET A 144 2.09 -46.80 43.48
CA MET A 144 2.07 -45.36 43.35
C MET A 144 2.30 -44.92 41.88
N PRO A 145 1.57 -43.92 41.38
CA PRO A 145 1.81 -43.40 40.05
C PRO A 145 3.15 -42.66 40.01
N ASP A 146 4.03 -43.03 39.09
CA ASP A 146 5.28 -42.33 38.76
C ASP A 146 5.08 -41.63 37.41
N GLU A 147 5.06 -40.32 37.43
CA GLU A 147 4.87 -39.46 36.26
C GLU A 147 6.22 -39.08 35.67
N LYS A 148 6.53 -39.61 34.49
CA LYS A 148 7.74 -39.25 33.76
C LYS A 148 7.38 -38.44 32.54
N GLN A 149 7.99 -37.23 32.42
CA GLN A 149 7.90 -36.43 31.24
C GLN A 149 8.84 -37.04 30.18
N LYS A 150 8.28 -37.34 29.00
CA LYS A 150 9.02 -37.83 27.86
C LYS A 150 8.89 -36.77 26.74
N ILE A 151 10.01 -36.41 26.14
CA ILE A 151 10.03 -35.46 25.02
C ILE A 151 10.12 -36.28 23.73
N ASP A 152 9.17 -36.05 22.85
CA ASP A 152 9.24 -36.55 21.48
C ASP A 152 10.23 -35.66 20.69
N GLY A 153 11.45 -36.16 20.52
CA GLY A 153 12.55 -35.42 19.90
C GLY A 153 12.28 -35.03 18.46
N THR A 154 11.48 -35.82 17.72
CA THR A 154 11.09 -35.48 16.34
C THR A 154 10.14 -34.30 16.32
N ALA A 155 9.08 -34.32 17.13
CA ALA A 155 8.11 -33.24 17.22
C ALA A 155 8.76 -31.96 17.77
N ALA A 156 9.63 -32.07 18.79
CA ALA A 156 10.37 -30.94 19.33
C ALA A 156 11.34 -30.31 18.31
N GLY A 157 12.05 -31.15 17.54
CA GLY A 157 12.97 -30.69 16.49
C GLY A 157 12.23 -29.98 15.34
N LEU A 158 11.12 -30.54 14.87
CA LEU A 158 10.29 -29.91 13.83
C LEU A 158 9.66 -28.61 14.35
N GLY A 159 9.14 -28.60 15.57
CA GLY A 159 8.55 -27.40 16.18
C GLY A 159 9.57 -26.28 16.32
N GLY A 160 10.76 -26.58 16.86
CA GLY A 160 11.86 -25.62 16.98
C GLY A 160 12.34 -25.09 15.62
N GLY A 161 12.48 -25.98 14.64
CA GLY A 161 12.86 -25.61 13.26
C GLY A 161 11.86 -24.65 12.61
N LEU A 162 10.56 -24.90 12.76
CA LEU A 162 9.51 -24.02 12.24
C LEU A 162 9.49 -22.65 12.94
N VAL A 163 9.73 -22.59 14.23
CA VAL A 163 9.85 -21.32 14.96
C VAL A 163 11.01 -20.50 14.39
N LEU A 164 12.19 -21.10 14.23
CA LEU A 164 13.35 -20.42 13.66
C LEU A 164 13.11 -19.97 12.21
N ALA A 165 12.50 -20.80 11.38
CA ALA A 165 12.12 -20.45 10.02
C ALA A 165 11.12 -19.28 10.00
N GLY A 166 10.14 -19.29 10.90
CA GLY A 166 9.16 -18.22 11.04
C GLY A 166 9.80 -16.88 11.42
N PHE A 167 10.76 -16.87 12.34
CA PHE A 167 11.54 -15.67 12.65
C PHE A 167 12.35 -15.19 11.44
N GLY A 168 12.99 -16.11 10.71
CA GLY A 168 13.72 -15.78 9.48
C GLY A 168 12.83 -15.12 8.43
N LEU A 169 11.62 -15.65 8.19
CA LEU A 169 10.63 -15.05 7.29
C LEU A 169 10.15 -13.68 7.78
N GLY A 170 9.92 -13.52 9.07
CA GLY A 170 9.56 -12.23 9.66
C GLY A 170 10.63 -11.16 9.44
N ILE A 171 11.90 -11.50 9.69
CA ILE A 171 13.04 -10.59 9.44
C ILE A 171 13.15 -10.27 7.93
N ALA A 172 13.01 -11.26 7.05
CA ALA A 172 13.00 -11.04 5.62
C ALA A 172 11.87 -10.10 5.18
N GLY A 173 10.67 -10.26 5.76
CA GLY A 173 9.54 -9.37 5.55
C GLY A 173 9.85 -7.93 5.95
N LEU A 174 10.49 -7.72 7.10
CA LEU A 174 10.92 -6.39 7.54
C LEU A 174 12.00 -5.80 6.63
N ALA A 175 12.94 -6.61 6.13
CA ALA A 175 14.00 -6.15 5.23
C ALA A 175 13.46 -5.71 3.85
N VAL A 176 12.38 -6.35 3.37
CA VAL A 176 11.74 -6.03 2.09
C VAL A 176 10.72 -4.89 2.24
N ASN A 177 10.27 -4.61 3.49
CA ASN A 177 9.26 -3.59 3.73
C ASN A 177 9.72 -2.21 3.27
N PRO A 178 8.99 -1.56 2.33
CA PRO A 178 9.34 -0.22 1.90
C PRO A 178 9.16 0.76 3.05
N GLY A 179 10.21 1.51 3.34
CA GLY A 179 10.19 2.53 4.39
C GLY A 179 9.25 3.70 4.05
N GLN A 180 9.02 4.59 5.03
CA GLN A 180 8.18 5.78 4.86
C GLN A 180 8.63 6.68 3.70
N ALA A 181 9.94 6.77 3.44
CA ALA A 181 10.48 7.53 2.33
C ALA A 181 10.08 6.95 0.96
N GLU A 182 10.10 5.63 0.78
CA GLU A 182 9.63 4.99 -0.45
C GLU A 182 8.12 5.13 -0.60
N ARG A 183 7.38 5.00 0.50
CA ARG A 183 5.92 5.19 0.52
C ARG A 183 5.54 6.59 0.04
N SER A 184 6.16 7.64 0.59
CA SER A 184 5.85 9.02 0.19
C SER A 184 6.14 9.30 -1.28
N LYS A 185 7.23 8.73 -1.82
CA LYS A 185 7.58 8.84 -3.24
C LYS A 185 6.60 8.07 -4.14
N ALA A 186 6.15 6.90 -3.71
CA ALA A 186 5.17 6.11 -4.46
C ALA A 186 3.79 6.78 -4.44
N GLU A 187 3.40 7.37 -3.31
CA GLU A 187 2.15 8.13 -3.19
C GLU A 187 2.18 9.38 -4.07
N ALA A 188 3.29 10.13 -4.05
CA ALA A 188 3.47 11.24 -4.97
C ALA A 188 3.41 10.80 -6.44
N ALA A 189 4.08 9.71 -6.80
CA ALA A 189 4.05 9.18 -8.16
C ALA A 189 2.66 8.69 -8.58
N ARG A 190 1.84 8.23 -7.64
CA ARG A 190 0.48 7.76 -7.91
C ARG A 190 -0.49 8.90 -8.20
N TYR A 191 -0.30 10.06 -7.59
CA TYR A 191 -1.31 11.12 -7.58
C TYR A 191 -0.85 12.46 -8.14
N ALA A 192 0.44 12.72 -8.31
CA ALA A 192 0.94 14.04 -8.67
C ALA A 192 1.98 14.00 -9.79
N PHE A 193 1.90 14.96 -10.67
CA PHE A 193 2.89 15.27 -11.70
C PHE A 193 3.82 16.35 -11.20
N LEU A 194 5.13 16.13 -11.33
CA LEU A 194 6.18 16.96 -10.76
C LEU A 194 7.12 17.51 -11.84
N PRO A 195 7.20 18.83 -12.04
CA PRO A 195 8.23 19.41 -12.89
C PRO A 195 9.65 19.11 -12.34
N PRO A 196 10.66 19.05 -13.19
CA PRO A 196 10.66 19.26 -14.65
C PRO A 196 10.34 17.99 -15.45
N GLN A 197 10.14 16.82 -14.81
CA GLN A 197 9.89 15.56 -15.49
C GLN A 197 8.51 15.53 -16.17
N ASP A 198 7.54 16.20 -15.53
CA ASP A 198 6.17 16.26 -15.99
C ASP A 198 5.84 17.67 -16.46
N SER A 199 5.43 17.81 -17.71
CA SER A 199 4.93 19.08 -18.22
C SER A 199 3.47 19.28 -17.79
N ARG A 200 3.23 20.35 -17.06
CA ARG A 200 1.86 20.77 -16.70
C ARG A 200 0.97 20.91 -17.92
N ASP A 201 1.52 21.48 -19.00
CA ASP A 201 0.74 21.74 -20.22
C ASP A 201 0.30 20.43 -20.90
N HIS A 202 1.13 19.38 -20.85
CA HIS A 202 0.74 18.06 -21.33
C HIS A 202 -0.42 17.49 -20.51
N VAL A 203 -0.37 17.61 -19.18
CA VAL A 203 -1.45 17.14 -18.28
C VAL A 203 -2.75 17.91 -18.55
N VAL A 204 -2.67 19.23 -18.72
CA VAL A 204 -3.82 20.07 -19.05
C VAL A 204 -4.41 19.67 -20.41
N THR A 205 -3.57 19.54 -21.43
CA THR A 205 -4.02 19.17 -22.80
C THR A 205 -4.66 17.79 -22.83
N TRP A 206 -4.05 16.81 -22.15
CA TRP A 206 -4.64 15.49 -22.03
C TRP A 206 -6.00 15.55 -21.31
N THR A 207 -6.11 16.28 -20.21
CA THR A 207 -7.37 16.45 -19.46
C THR A 207 -8.45 17.08 -20.33
N GLN A 208 -8.07 17.99 -21.22
CA GLN A 208 -8.97 18.59 -22.20
C GLN A 208 -9.57 17.53 -23.11
N SER A 209 -8.71 16.74 -23.72
CA SER A 209 -9.12 15.68 -24.63
C SER A 209 -9.98 14.62 -23.93
N TYR A 210 -9.63 14.28 -22.70
CA TYR A 210 -10.38 13.34 -21.86
C TYR A 210 -11.80 13.88 -21.57
N ASN A 211 -11.91 15.12 -21.12
CA ASN A 211 -13.20 15.75 -20.81
C ASN A 211 -14.08 15.89 -22.08
N GLN A 212 -13.47 16.15 -23.23
CA GLN A 212 -14.22 16.14 -24.50
C GLN A 212 -14.80 14.74 -24.79
N ALA A 213 -14.01 13.68 -24.61
CA ALA A 213 -14.49 12.32 -24.78
C ALA A 213 -15.59 11.93 -23.77
N VAL A 214 -15.51 12.43 -22.53
CA VAL A 214 -16.59 12.28 -21.54
C VAL A 214 -17.87 12.96 -22.05
N ARG A 215 -17.79 14.20 -22.52
CA ARG A 215 -18.93 14.95 -23.07
C ARG A 215 -19.57 14.25 -24.24
N GLU A 216 -18.79 13.75 -25.19
CA GLU A 216 -19.28 12.99 -26.34
C GLU A 216 -19.98 11.70 -25.90
N ARG A 217 -19.48 11.02 -24.87
CA ARG A 217 -20.10 9.82 -24.31
C ARG A 217 -21.44 10.13 -23.66
N CYS A 218 -21.49 11.19 -22.84
CA CYS A 218 -22.71 11.60 -22.14
C CYS A 218 -23.79 12.18 -23.08
N SER A 219 -23.40 12.71 -24.25
CA SER A 219 -24.35 13.23 -25.23
C SER A 219 -25.01 12.14 -26.09
N ARG A 220 -24.52 10.88 -26.05
CA ARG A 220 -25.14 9.77 -26.77
C ARG A 220 -26.39 9.32 -26.03
N PRO A 221 -27.55 9.18 -26.73
CA PRO A 221 -28.73 8.63 -26.09
C PRO A 221 -28.44 7.20 -25.62
N THR A 222 -28.79 6.90 -24.39
CA THR A 222 -28.76 5.53 -23.86
C THR A 222 -29.69 4.67 -24.69
N PRO A 223 -29.29 3.50 -25.20
CA PRO A 223 -30.11 2.62 -26.02
C PRO A 223 -31.33 2.08 -25.26
#